data_9fe074def2560e0dcefe0b4ddf34827b
#
_entry.id   9fe074def2560e0dcefe0b4ddf34827b
#
_cell.length_a   1.000
_cell.length_b   1.000
_cell.length_c   1.000
_cell.angle_alpha   90.00
_cell.angle_beta   90.00
_cell.angle_gamma   90.00
#
_symmetry.space_group_name_H-M   'P 1'
#
loop_
_entity.id
_entity.type
_entity.pdbx_description
1 polymer ?
#
loop_
_entity_poly.entity_id
_entity_poly.type
_entity_poly.pdbx_seq_one_letter_code
_entity_poly.pdbx_strand_id
1 'polypeptide(L)'
;MGNIICSSGISGKNAATGLLPPDAVTQAKLAFVNMQSLLEVGGAALSDVVKLTIYIKDNATREAINTEWLAYFPDPHDRPARHILIHDLQHGMFLQLEIMAVISSTKKD
;
A
#
# COMPACT_ATOMS: atom_id res chain seq x y z
N MET A 1 -20.00 -3.67 -3.69
CA MET A 1 -19.84 -3.06 -2.38
C MET A 1 -20.07 -1.56 -2.34
N GLY A 2 -20.70 -1.03 -3.35
CA GLY A 2 -20.97 0.39 -3.38
C GLY A 2 -19.69 1.19 -3.46
N ASN A 3 -19.39 1.97 -2.41
CA ASN A 3 -18.26 2.88 -2.41
C ASN A 3 -17.07 2.39 -1.57
N ILE A 4 -17.05 1.13 -1.16
CA ILE A 4 -15.97 0.59 -0.34
C ILE A 4 -15.06 -0.27 -1.21
N ILE A 5 -13.75 -0.05 -1.08
CA ILE A 5 -12.73 -0.84 -1.75
C ILE A 5 -11.89 -1.53 -0.69
N CYS A 6 -11.77 -2.85 -0.78
CA CYS A 6 -10.87 -3.62 0.06
C CYS A 6 -9.96 -4.43 -0.86
N SER A 7 -8.66 -4.42 -0.58
CA SER A 7 -7.73 -5.18 -1.38
C SER A 7 -7.33 -6.48 -0.67
N SER A 8 -6.90 -7.45 -1.46
CA SER A 8 -6.07 -8.53 -0.95
C SER A 8 -4.62 -8.02 -0.88
N GLY A 9 -3.66 -8.92 -0.66
CA GLY A 9 -2.28 -8.50 -0.52
C GLY A 9 -1.72 -7.83 -1.78
N ILE A 10 -1.10 -6.67 -1.62
CA ILE A 10 -0.43 -5.93 -2.68
C ILE A 10 1.07 -6.06 -2.45
N SER A 11 1.76 -6.71 -3.38
CA SER A 11 3.21 -6.88 -3.28
C SER A 11 3.94 -5.80 -4.07
N GLY A 12 5.25 -5.76 -3.88
CA GLY A 12 6.11 -4.84 -4.62
C GLY A 12 6.60 -5.39 -5.95
N LYS A 13 5.78 -6.14 -6.65
CA LYS A 13 6.14 -6.64 -7.98
C LYS A 13 6.16 -5.53 -9.00
N ASN A 14 7.08 -5.66 -9.95
CA ASN A 14 7.05 -4.79 -11.13
C ASN A 14 5.86 -5.19 -11.99
N ALA A 15 4.93 -4.26 -12.21
CA ALA A 15 3.69 -4.56 -12.93
C ALA A 15 3.93 -4.98 -14.38
N ALA A 16 5.00 -4.48 -15.00
CA ALA A 16 5.29 -4.79 -16.40
C ALA A 16 5.88 -6.18 -16.57
N THR A 17 6.69 -6.64 -15.62
CA THR A 17 7.39 -7.93 -15.75
C THR A 17 6.83 -9.02 -14.85
N GLY A 18 6.08 -8.65 -13.82
CA GLY A 18 5.59 -9.60 -12.82
C GLY A 18 6.67 -10.08 -11.87
N LEU A 19 7.86 -9.52 -11.94
CA LEU A 19 9.00 -9.96 -11.12
C LEU A 19 9.10 -9.13 -9.85
N LEU A 20 9.57 -9.78 -8.80
CA LEU A 20 9.75 -9.15 -7.49
C LEU A 20 11.20 -8.68 -7.37
N PRO A 21 11.43 -7.39 -7.07
CA PRO A 21 12.80 -6.91 -6.89
C PRO A 21 13.48 -7.62 -5.72
N PRO A 22 14.82 -7.72 -5.75
CA PRO A 22 15.54 -8.47 -4.71
C PRO A 22 15.72 -7.73 -3.39
N ASP A 23 15.41 -6.43 -3.33
CA ASP A 23 15.63 -5.63 -2.12
C ASP A 23 14.34 -5.01 -1.59
N ALA A 24 14.33 -4.75 -0.28
CA ALA A 24 13.15 -4.23 0.40
C ALA A 24 12.80 -2.81 -0.04
N VAL A 25 13.81 -1.97 -0.30
CA VAL A 25 13.57 -0.57 -0.67
C VAL A 25 12.80 -0.49 -1.98
N THR A 26 13.22 -1.24 -2.99
CA THR A 26 12.55 -1.24 -4.29
C THR A 26 11.18 -1.90 -4.19
N GLN A 27 11.05 -2.98 -3.40
CA GLN A 27 9.75 -3.60 -3.20
C GLN A 27 8.77 -2.62 -2.54
N ALA A 28 9.24 -1.82 -1.57
CA ALA A 28 8.38 -0.83 -0.93
C ALA A 28 7.90 0.22 -1.93
N LYS A 29 8.81 0.73 -2.74
CA LYS A 29 8.43 1.73 -3.76
C LYS A 29 7.36 1.17 -4.70
N LEU A 30 7.57 -0.03 -5.21
CA LEU A 30 6.64 -0.61 -6.17
C LEU A 30 5.33 -1.02 -5.53
N ALA A 31 5.34 -1.45 -4.27
CA ALA A 31 4.11 -1.78 -3.57
C ALA A 31 3.20 -0.56 -3.45
N PHE A 32 3.76 0.60 -3.11
CA PHE A 32 2.97 1.83 -3.03
C PHE A 32 2.50 2.29 -4.42
N VAL A 33 3.32 2.13 -5.45
CA VAL A 33 2.89 2.40 -6.83
C VAL A 33 1.73 1.48 -7.20
N ASN A 34 1.84 0.19 -6.88
CA ASN A 34 0.78 -0.77 -7.20
C ASN A 34 -0.50 -0.45 -6.42
N MET A 35 -0.37 -0.01 -5.17
CA MET A 35 -1.51 0.43 -4.38
C MET A 35 -2.23 1.59 -5.07
N GLN A 36 -1.47 2.59 -5.52
CA GLN A 36 -2.06 3.75 -6.18
C GLN A 36 -2.75 3.35 -7.48
N SER A 37 -2.14 2.46 -8.25
CA SER A 37 -2.75 1.98 -9.50
C SER A 37 -4.07 1.26 -9.22
N LEU A 38 -4.10 0.45 -8.17
CA LEU A 38 -5.31 -0.28 -7.79
C LEU A 38 -6.43 0.70 -7.40
N LEU A 39 -6.08 1.74 -6.66
CA LEU A 39 -7.05 2.76 -6.29
C LEU A 39 -7.62 3.46 -7.53
N GLU A 40 -6.75 3.82 -8.48
CA GLU A 40 -7.19 4.50 -9.69
C GLU A 40 -8.13 3.64 -10.52
N VAL A 41 -7.83 2.36 -10.65
CA VAL A 41 -8.70 1.43 -11.37
C VAL A 41 -10.06 1.34 -10.69
N GLY A 42 -10.09 1.39 -9.36
CA GLY A 42 -11.32 1.35 -8.59
C GLY A 42 -12.06 2.67 -8.51
N GLY A 43 -11.53 3.74 -9.09
CA GLY A 43 -12.17 5.05 -9.05
C GLY A 43 -11.91 5.82 -7.75
N ALA A 44 -10.85 5.48 -7.03
CA ALA A 44 -10.53 6.10 -5.75
C ALA A 44 -9.21 6.87 -5.84
N ALA A 45 -8.96 7.67 -4.82
CA ALA A 45 -7.72 8.43 -4.68
C ALA A 45 -7.05 8.06 -3.37
N LEU A 46 -5.79 8.48 -3.19
CA LEU A 46 -5.07 8.26 -1.94
C LEU A 46 -5.83 8.83 -0.75
N SER A 47 -6.50 9.96 -0.94
CA SER A 47 -7.26 10.60 0.14
C SER A 47 -8.46 9.76 0.59
N ASP A 48 -8.85 8.75 -0.18
CA ASP A 48 -9.95 7.87 0.18
C ASP A 48 -9.53 6.70 1.06
N VAL A 49 -8.22 6.45 1.20
CA VAL A 49 -7.73 5.34 2.00
C VAL A 49 -7.98 5.63 3.48
N VAL A 50 -8.69 4.73 4.14
CA VAL A 50 -8.99 4.87 5.57
C VAL A 50 -8.14 3.97 6.43
N LYS A 51 -7.61 2.89 5.86
CA LYS A 51 -6.75 1.98 6.62
C LYS A 51 -5.74 1.32 5.70
N LEU A 52 -4.50 1.25 6.17
CA LEU A 52 -3.41 0.58 5.48
C LEU A 52 -2.80 -0.44 6.44
N THR A 53 -2.95 -1.72 6.12
CA THR A 53 -2.31 -2.79 6.87
C THR A 53 -1.08 -3.23 6.12
N ILE A 54 0.05 -3.30 6.82
CA ILE A 54 1.34 -3.59 6.20
C ILE A 54 1.94 -4.82 6.89
N TYR A 55 2.20 -5.85 6.10
CA TYR A 55 2.92 -7.02 6.57
C TYR A 55 4.38 -6.87 6.17
N ILE A 56 5.29 -7.06 7.10
CA ILE A 56 6.72 -7.00 6.84
C ILE A 56 7.37 -8.31 7.29
N LYS A 57 8.42 -8.71 6.57
CA LYS A 57 9.13 -9.93 6.88
C LYS A 57 9.86 -9.83 8.21
N ASP A 58 10.46 -8.65 8.48
CA ASP A 58 11.19 -8.40 9.70
C ASP A 58 11.28 -6.88 9.94
N ASN A 59 11.79 -6.51 11.11
CA ASN A 59 11.88 -5.11 11.48
C ASN A 59 12.83 -4.29 10.59
N ALA A 60 13.76 -4.94 9.91
CA ALA A 60 14.67 -4.22 9.01
C ALA A 60 13.94 -3.61 7.83
N THR A 61 12.77 -4.15 7.47
CA THR A 61 11.95 -3.64 6.36
C THR A 61 11.19 -2.38 6.74
N ARG A 62 11.01 -2.12 8.03
CA ARG A 62 10.14 -1.04 8.51
C ARG A 62 10.57 0.34 7.99
N GLU A 63 11.87 0.58 7.91
CA GLU A 63 12.36 1.88 7.45
C GLU A 63 12.01 2.13 5.98
N ALA A 64 12.09 1.11 5.14
CA ALA A 64 11.70 1.23 3.74
C ALA A 64 10.22 1.60 3.62
N ILE A 65 9.38 0.98 4.45
CA ILE A 65 7.95 1.31 4.49
C ILE A 65 7.75 2.77 4.92
N ASN A 66 8.43 3.19 5.98
CA ASN A 66 8.25 4.55 6.51
C ASN A 66 8.63 5.61 5.47
N THR A 67 9.66 5.36 4.68
CA THR A 67 10.06 6.28 3.62
C THR A 67 8.92 6.52 2.64
N GLU A 68 8.28 5.45 2.18
CA GLU A 68 7.17 5.58 1.23
C GLU A 68 5.92 6.14 1.90
N TRP A 69 5.66 5.73 3.14
CA TRP A 69 4.54 6.25 3.91
C TRP A 69 4.57 7.77 4.00
N LEU A 70 5.74 8.32 4.34
CA LEU A 70 5.89 9.77 4.46
C LEU A 70 5.77 10.47 3.11
N ALA A 71 6.20 9.83 2.04
CA ALA A 71 6.10 10.40 0.70
C ALA A 71 4.66 10.44 0.20
N TYR A 72 3.89 9.38 0.47
CA TYR A 72 2.51 9.27 -0.02
C TYR A 72 1.50 9.98 0.88
N PHE A 73 1.79 10.06 2.18
CA PHE A 73 0.90 10.68 3.16
C PHE A 73 1.69 11.70 4.00
N PRO A 74 2.10 12.81 3.36
CA PRO A 74 3.01 13.77 4.02
C PRO A 74 2.34 14.58 5.14
N ASP A 75 1.02 14.77 5.11
CA ASP A 75 0.35 15.58 6.11
C ASP A 75 0.07 14.73 7.36
N PRO A 76 0.73 15.01 8.50
CA PRO A 76 0.54 14.19 9.70
C PRO A 76 -0.87 14.25 10.27
N HIS A 77 -1.68 15.21 9.83
CA HIS A 77 -3.06 15.36 10.31
C HIS A 77 -4.07 14.72 9.35
N ASP A 78 -3.61 14.13 8.25
CA ASP A 78 -4.50 13.58 7.24
C ASP A 78 -3.92 12.28 6.70
N ARG A 79 -3.83 11.28 7.57
CA ARG A 79 -3.28 9.97 7.23
C ARG A 79 -4.29 8.88 7.56
N PRO A 80 -4.30 7.80 6.77
CA PRO A 80 -5.12 6.65 7.14
C PRO A 80 -4.59 5.98 8.40
N ALA A 81 -5.42 5.16 9.03
CA ALA A 81 -4.96 4.28 10.08
C ALA A 81 -3.93 3.31 9.51
N ARG A 82 -2.86 3.05 10.26
CA ARG A 82 -1.79 2.17 9.81
C ARG A 82 -1.51 1.10 10.85
N HIS A 83 -1.42 -0.14 10.40
CA HIS A 83 -1.06 -1.26 11.25
C HIS A 83 0.04 -2.05 10.58
N ILE A 84 1.18 -2.20 11.25
CA ILE A 84 2.32 -2.94 10.73
C ILE A 84 2.46 -4.22 11.54
N LEU A 85 2.49 -5.35 10.84
CA LEU A 85 2.59 -6.67 11.45
C LEU A 85 3.76 -7.43 10.85
N ILE A 86 4.52 -8.11 11.70
CA ILE A 86 5.56 -9.02 11.23
C ILE A 86 4.89 -10.33 10.86
N HIS A 87 5.18 -10.82 9.67
CA HIS A 87 4.55 -12.02 9.15
C HIS A 87 5.53 -12.81 8.29
N ASP A 88 5.37 -14.12 8.27
CA ASP A 88 6.21 -15.00 7.46
C ASP A 88 5.76 -14.90 6.01
N LEU A 89 6.41 -14.03 5.25
CA LEU A 89 6.10 -13.82 3.83
C LEU A 89 6.95 -14.75 2.98
N GLN A 90 6.35 -15.21 1.89
CA GLN A 90 6.98 -16.21 1.02
C GLN A 90 7.37 -15.61 -0.32
N HIS A 91 8.07 -16.41 -1.13
CA HIS A 91 8.40 -16.07 -2.52
C HIS A 91 9.31 -14.85 -2.65
N GLY A 92 10.10 -14.56 -1.62
CA GLY A 92 11.02 -13.42 -1.67
C GLY A 92 10.40 -12.09 -1.32
N MET A 93 9.16 -12.07 -0.84
CA MET A 93 8.51 -10.82 -0.43
C MET A 93 9.08 -10.33 0.90
N PHE A 94 9.46 -9.05 0.93
CA PHE A 94 9.83 -8.38 2.18
C PHE A 94 8.64 -7.70 2.83
N LEU A 95 7.60 -7.42 2.04
CA LEU A 95 6.45 -6.68 2.53
C LEU A 95 5.23 -6.95 1.66
N GLN A 96 4.06 -6.61 2.21
CA GLN A 96 2.79 -6.73 1.50
C GLN A 96 1.81 -5.74 2.11
N LEU A 97 1.03 -5.07 1.27
CA LEU A 97 0.06 -4.08 1.73
C LEU A 97 -1.36 -4.60 1.54
N GLU A 98 -2.25 -4.17 2.44
CA GLU A 98 -3.70 -4.34 2.26
C GLU A 98 -4.36 -3.02 2.57
N ILE A 99 -5.30 -2.60 1.73
CA ILE A 99 -5.97 -1.31 1.92
C ILE A 99 -7.46 -1.47 2.08
N MET A 100 -8.03 -0.52 2.80
CA MET A 100 -9.47 -0.25 2.78
C MET A 100 -9.64 1.22 2.43
N ALA A 101 -10.48 1.49 1.44
CA ALA A 101 -10.76 2.85 1.00
C ALA A 101 -12.26 3.05 0.89
N VAL A 102 -12.69 4.26 1.17
CA VAL A 102 -14.10 4.65 1.03
C VAL A 102 -14.14 5.84 0.10
N ILE A 103 -14.77 5.67 -1.05
CA ILE A 103 -14.86 6.72 -2.05
C ILE A 103 -15.87 7.75 -1.56
N SER A 104 -15.43 9.02 -1.49
CA SER A 104 -16.30 10.10 -1.05
C SER A 104 -17.36 10.39 -2.09
N SER A 105 -18.63 10.42 -1.68
CA SER A 105 -19.72 10.73 -2.59
C SER A 105 -19.68 12.18 -3.07
N THR A 106 -18.97 13.06 -2.38
CA THR A 106 -18.86 14.46 -2.77
C THR A 106 -17.82 14.69 -3.85
N LYS A 107 -16.99 13.71 -4.15
CA LYS A 107 -15.90 13.87 -5.12
C LYS A 107 -16.38 13.96 -6.54
N LYS A 108 -17.51 13.40 -6.84
CA LYS A 108 -17.96 13.30 -8.22
C LYS A 108 -18.34 14.63 -8.83
N ASP A 109 -18.44 15.65 -8.05
CA ASP A 109 -18.73 17.00 -8.56
C ASP A 109 -17.52 17.66 -9.23
#